data_f4007b2722b9fd94ad55653b69c34a8b
#
_entry.id   f4007b2722b9fd94ad55653b69c34a8b
#
_cell.length_a   1.000
_cell.length_b   1.000
_cell.length_c   1.000
_cell.angle_alpha   90.00
_cell.angle_beta   90.00
_cell.angle_gamma   90.00
#
_symmetry.space_group_name_H-M   'P 1'
#
loop_
_entity.id
_entity.type
_entity.pdbx_description
1 polymer ?
#
loop_
_entity_poly.entity_id
_entity_poly.type
_entity_poly.pdbx_seq_one_letter_code
_entity_poly.pdbx_strand_id
1 'polypeptide(L)'
;RLIRLVADALAAPAGVNVVDGAVTLATEGRLAEAIAALTEVASTGRSVGDPTSEGARLSSECADELPFNDADPMLTGDPLLDAVARGEVKVRALCAVWQVERSPDIVDWPVASDVPTLILSGHLDPITPTAWARRLADRLGDAVLVESERWAHAPSMSDPCAVHLVARFLDGERPLPGFARC
;
A
#
# COMPACT_ATOMS: atom_id res chain seq x y z
N ARG A 1 13.81 -10.35 7.43
CA ARG A 1 14.45 -9.50 6.39
C ARG A 1 13.89 -9.80 5.00
N LEU A 2 13.78 -11.08 4.58
CA LEU A 2 13.27 -11.46 3.26
C LEU A 2 11.82 -10.98 3.04
N ILE A 3 10.93 -11.18 4.01
CA ILE A 3 9.51 -10.77 3.91
C ILE A 3 9.38 -9.27 3.71
N ARG A 4 10.21 -8.46 4.39
CA ARG A 4 10.19 -7.03 4.18
C ARG A 4 10.64 -6.65 2.76
N LEU A 5 11.62 -7.34 2.21
CA LEU A 5 12.02 -7.14 0.82
C LEU A 5 10.90 -7.50 -0.17
N VAL A 6 10.14 -8.58 0.11
CA VAL A 6 8.97 -8.94 -0.69
C VAL A 6 7.87 -7.87 -0.59
N ALA A 7 7.57 -7.40 0.62
CA ALA A 7 6.57 -6.35 0.83
C ALA A 7 7.00 -5.03 0.16
N ASP A 8 8.25 -4.61 0.35
CA ASP A 8 8.80 -3.42 -0.28
C ASP A 8 8.80 -3.54 -1.82
N ALA A 9 9.07 -4.74 -2.35
CA ALA A 9 8.98 -5.02 -3.79
C ALA A 9 7.54 -4.92 -4.31
N LEU A 10 6.57 -5.50 -3.61
CA LEU A 10 5.14 -5.44 -3.99
C LEU A 10 4.57 -4.02 -3.90
N ALA A 11 5.18 -3.14 -3.12
CA ALA A 11 4.84 -1.72 -3.08
C ALA A 11 5.35 -0.94 -4.32
N ALA A 12 6.29 -1.52 -5.08
CA ALA A 12 6.82 -0.89 -6.29
C ALA A 12 5.96 -1.25 -7.53
N PRO A 13 5.88 -0.37 -8.56
CA PRO A 13 5.03 -0.58 -9.74
C PRO A 13 5.28 -1.89 -10.47
N ALA A 14 6.43 -2.44 -10.59
CA ALA A 14 6.71 -3.71 -11.29
C ALA A 14 6.84 -4.92 -10.34
N GLY A 15 6.53 -4.73 -9.06
CA GLY A 15 6.89 -5.65 -7.99
C GLY A 15 6.32 -7.05 -8.12
N VAL A 16 5.10 -7.21 -8.62
CA VAL A 16 4.47 -8.54 -8.78
C VAL A 16 5.32 -9.47 -9.65
N ASN A 17 5.76 -8.98 -10.81
CA ASN A 17 6.57 -9.78 -11.75
C ASN A 17 7.94 -10.12 -11.16
N VAL A 18 8.53 -9.21 -10.40
CA VAL A 18 9.83 -9.43 -9.76
C VAL A 18 9.71 -10.43 -8.61
N VAL A 19 8.65 -10.35 -7.82
CA VAL A 19 8.39 -11.33 -6.75
C VAL A 19 8.17 -12.72 -7.32
N ASP A 20 7.38 -12.85 -8.39
CA ASP A 20 7.17 -14.14 -9.08
C ASP A 20 8.48 -14.74 -9.61
N GLY A 21 9.29 -13.93 -10.29
CA GLY A 21 10.63 -14.32 -10.72
C GLY A 21 11.57 -14.70 -9.57
N ALA A 22 11.53 -13.98 -8.47
CA ALA A 22 12.35 -14.27 -7.30
C ALA A 22 11.93 -15.56 -6.59
N VAL A 23 10.64 -15.88 -6.56
CA VAL A 23 10.14 -17.18 -6.06
C VAL A 23 10.68 -18.32 -6.94
N THR A 24 10.63 -18.16 -8.26
CA THR A 24 11.17 -19.13 -9.21
C THR A 24 12.67 -19.36 -8.96
N LEU A 25 13.47 -18.29 -8.87
CA LEU A 25 14.91 -18.37 -8.57
C LEU A 25 15.17 -19.07 -7.23
N ALA A 26 14.39 -18.76 -6.20
CA ALA A 26 14.55 -19.37 -4.89
C ALA A 26 14.24 -20.89 -4.91
N THR A 27 13.23 -21.33 -5.67
CA THR A 27 12.88 -22.75 -5.82
C THR A 27 13.94 -23.54 -6.61
N GLU A 28 14.69 -22.86 -7.48
CA GLU A 28 15.85 -23.39 -8.19
C GLU A 28 17.15 -23.41 -7.35
N GLY A 29 17.08 -22.98 -6.08
CA GLY A 29 18.25 -22.87 -5.19
C GLY A 29 19.10 -21.62 -5.40
N ARG A 30 18.70 -20.70 -6.26
CA ARG A 30 19.40 -19.44 -6.61
C ARG A 30 18.99 -18.28 -5.69
N LEU A 31 19.05 -18.52 -4.38
CA LEU A 31 18.53 -17.58 -3.36
C LEU A 31 19.25 -16.23 -3.39
N ALA A 32 20.55 -16.20 -3.69
CA ALA A 32 21.30 -14.93 -3.76
C ALA A 32 20.78 -14.02 -4.89
N GLU A 33 20.45 -14.60 -6.03
CA GLU A 33 19.90 -13.88 -7.18
C GLU A 33 18.46 -13.42 -6.91
N ALA A 34 17.65 -14.24 -6.27
CA ALA A 34 16.31 -13.85 -5.81
C ALA A 34 16.36 -12.63 -4.86
N ILE A 35 17.27 -12.65 -3.89
CA ILE A 35 17.46 -11.52 -2.95
C ILE A 35 17.96 -10.27 -3.70
N ALA A 36 18.86 -10.41 -4.66
CA ALA A 36 19.36 -9.29 -5.45
C ALA A 36 18.24 -8.62 -6.26
N ALA A 37 17.42 -9.40 -6.97
CA ALA A 37 16.29 -8.90 -7.75
C ALA A 37 15.25 -8.16 -6.88
N LEU A 38 14.89 -8.72 -5.72
CA LEU A 38 13.99 -8.08 -4.77
C LEU A 38 14.58 -6.77 -4.20
N THR A 39 15.88 -6.76 -3.91
CA THR A 39 16.55 -5.58 -3.39
C THR A 39 16.59 -4.46 -4.42
N GLU A 40 16.84 -4.80 -5.67
CA GLU A 40 16.87 -3.83 -6.77
C GLU A 40 15.50 -3.14 -6.91
N VAL A 41 14.41 -3.90 -7.04
CA VAL A 41 13.08 -3.30 -7.20
C VAL A 41 12.61 -2.55 -5.95
N ALA A 42 12.90 -3.06 -4.76
CA ALA A 42 12.58 -2.36 -3.51
C ALA A 42 13.35 -1.02 -3.38
N SER A 43 14.52 -0.91 -4.01
CA SER A 43 15.32 0.33 -4.03
C SER A 43 14.83 1.33 -5.07
N THR A 44 14.19 0.89 -6.16
CA THR A 44 13.67 1.79 -7.20
C THR A 44 12.51 2.65 -6.74
N GLY A 45 11.71 2.17 -5.77
CA GLY A 45 10.69 2.98 -5.10
C GLY A 45 11.24 4.05 -4.15
N ARG A 46 12.56 4.06 -3.92
CA ARG A 46 13.28 4.98 -3.04
C ARG A 46 14.49 5.63 -3.74
N SER A 47 14.39 5.86 -5.06
CA SER A 47 15.51 6.44 -5.79
C SER A 47 15.85 7.85 -5.29
N VAL A 48 17.14 8.15 -5.27
CA VAL A 48 17.66 9.52 -5.11
C VAL A 48 17.03 10.36 -6.24
N GLY A 49 16.08 11.25 -5.87
CA GLY A 49 15.27 12.00 -6.84
C GLY A 49 13.79 11.64 -6.83
N ASP A 50 13.36 10.74 -5.97
CA ASP A 50 11.93 10.53 -5.67
C ASP A 50 11.33 11.88 -5.25
N PRO A 51 10.24 12.35 -5.91
CA PRO A 51 9.56 13.59 -5.54
C PRO A 51 8.94 13.54 -4.14
N THR A 52 8.86 12.37 -3.51
CA THR A 52 8.37 12.24 -2.13
C THR A 52 9.40 12.80 -1.15
N SER A 53 9.02 13.86 -0.46
CA SER A 53 9.80 14.41 0.64
C SER A 53 9.64 13.56 1.89
N GLU A 54 10.72 12.96 2.39
CA GLU A 54 10.69 12.24 3.68
C GLU A 54 10.22 13.15 4.83
N GLY A 55 10.56 14.43 4.78
CA GLY A 55 10.06 15.40 5.75
C GLY A 55 8.55 15.59 5.68
N ALA A 56 7.98 15.70 4.47
CA ALA A 56 6.53 15.80 4.28
C ALA A 56 5.82 14.52 4.73
N ARG A 57 6.35 13.34 4.37
CA ARG A 57 5.83 12.04 4.81
C ARG A 57 5.82 11.93 6.33
N LEU A 58 6.94 12.22 6.99
CA LEU A 58 7.02 12.20 8.46
C LEU A 58 6.07 13.21 9.10
N SER A 59 5.93 14.41 8.52
CA SER A 59 5.00 15.41 9.04
C SER A 59 3.56 14.93 9.00
N SER A 60 3.12 14.36 7.87
CA SER A 60 1.77 13.77 7.75
C SER A 60 1.60 12.58 8.69
N GLU A 61 2.54 11.64 8.70
CA GLU A 61 2.46 10.45 9.55
C GLU A 61 2.43 10.80 11.05
N CYS A 62 3.22 11.78 11.46
CA CYS A 62 3.27 12.23 12.86
C CYS A 62 2.07 13.10 13.27
N ALA A 63 1.46 13.85 12.33
CA ALA A 63 0.31 14.72 12.60
C ALA A 63 -1.03 14.00 12.42
N ASP A 64 -1.17 13.19 11.35
CA ASP A 64 -2.46 12.72 10.85
C ASP A 64 -2.73 11.23 11.13
N GLU A 65 -1.68 10.42 11.36
CA GLU A 65 -1.83 8.97 11.48
C GLU A 65 -1.53 8.46 12.89
N LEU A 66 -0.29 8.60 13.34
CA LEU A 66 0.17 8.00 14.59
C LEU A 66 -0.53 8.50 15.86
N PRO A 67 -1.01 9.76 15.96
CA PRO A 67 -1.75 10.21 17.14
C PRO A 67 -3.12 9.54 17.30
N PHE A 68 -3.67 8.94 16.25
CA PHE A 68 -4.98 8.29 16.22
C PHE A 68 -4.89 6.77 16.25
N ASN A 69 -3.70 6.19 16.07
CA ASN A 69 -3.46 4.77 16.13
C ASN A 69 -3.08 4.33 17.54
N ASP A 70 -3.44 3.10 17.91
CA ASP A 70 -3.06 2.51 19.20
C ASP A 70 -1.54 2.55 19.41
N ALA A 71 -1.12 2.91 20.62
CA ALA A 71 0.29 3.08 20.95
C ALA A 71 1.06 1.75 20.93
N ASP A 72 0.38 0.64 21.26
CA ASP A 72 0.97 -0.68 21.32
C ASP A 72 0.73 -1.46 20.03
N PRO A 73 1.80 -1.93 19.35
CA PRO A 73 1.63 -2.79 18.19
C PRO A 73 0.95 -4.09 18.62
N MET A 74 -0.10 -4.47 17.91
CA MET A 74 -0.79 -5.73 18.14
C MET A 74 0.12 -6.89 17.76
N LEU A 75 0.82 -7.45 18.72
CA LEU A 75 1.68 -8.62 18.53
C LEU A 75 0.83 -9.88 18.42
N THR A 76 1.06 -10.65 17.38
CA THR A 76 0.30 -11.86 17.06
C THR A 76 0.96 -13.13 17.58
N GLY A 77 2.24 -13.06 17.99
CA GLY A 77 3.10 -14.19 18.29
C GLY A 77 3.75 -14.79 17.04
N ASP A 78 3.38 -14.36 15.83
CA ASP A 78 4.08 -14.71 14.60
C ASP A 78 5.31 -13.81 14.45
N PRO A 79 6.54 -14.37 14.41
CA PRO A 79 7.77 -13.58 14.36
C PRO A 79 7.85 -12.66 13.14
N LEU A 80 7.15 -13.00 12.05
CA LEU A 80 7.19 -12.25 10.80
C LEU A 80 6.24 -11.06 10.86
N LEU A 81 5.01 -11.27 11.29
CA LEU A 81 4.02 -10.21 11.50
C LEU A 81 4.48 -9.25 12.60
N ASP A 82 5.01 -9.78 13.68
CA ASP A 82 5.55 -8.99 14.78
C ASP A 82 6.76 -8.13 14.37
N ALA A 83 7.58 -8.60 13.42
CA ALA A 83 8.69 -7.81 12.88
C ALA A 83 8.21 -6.61 12.05
N VAL A 84 7.08 -6.73 11.36
CA VAL A 84 6.43 -5.61 10.65
C VAL A 84 5.84 -4.63 11.67
N ALA A 85 5.05 -5.10 12.61
CA ALA A 85 4.42 -4.29 13.66
C ALA A 85 5.45 -3.47 14.46
N ARG A 86 6.61 -4.04 14.79
CA ARG A 86 7.72 -3.31 15.45
C ARG A 86 8.35 -2.22 14.58
N GLY A 87 8.08 -2.18 13.29
CA GLY A 87 8.49 -1.08 12.42
C GLY A 87 7.85 0.24 12.81
N GLU A 88 6.59 0.23 13.22
CA GLU A 88 5.85 1.42 13.66
C GLU A 88 6.43 2.04 14.94
N VAL A 89 6.97 1.24 15.85
CA VAL A 89 7.61 1.74 17.08
C VAL A 89 8.75 2.71 16.75
N LYS A 90 9.50 2.46 15.67
CA LYS A 90 10.59 3.34 15.23
C LYS A 90 10.07 4.67 14.70
N VAL A 91 8.97 4.64 13.97
CA VAL A 91 8.37 5.88 13.43
C VAL A 91 7.82 6.73 14.57
N ARG A 92 7.18 6.14 15.58
CA ARG A 92 6.73 6.86 16.79
C ARG A 92 7.90 7.54 17.52
N ALA A 93 9.05 6.87 17.61
CA ALA A 93 10.25 7.47 18.20
C ALA A 93 10.77 8.67 17.39
N LEU A 94 10.66 8.62 16.04
CA LEU A 94 10.98 9.75 15.18
C LEU A 94 9.99 10.90 15.38
N CYS A 95 8.69 10.63 15.51
CA CYS A 95 7.67 11.65 15.75
C CYS A 95 7.89 12.38 17.08
N ALA A 96 8.39 11.70 18.11
CA ALA A 96 8.73 12.35 19.38
C ALA A 96 9.81 13.44 19.21
N VAL A 97 10.66 13.34 18.18
CA VAL A 97 11.72 14.32 17.88
C VAL A 97 11.28 15.31 16.79
N TRP A 98 10.42 14.89 15.86
CA TRP A 98 10.00 15.68 14.71
C TRP A 98 9.10 16.88 15.07
N GLN A 99 8.37 16.79 16.16
CA GLN A 99 7.60 17.89 16.79
C GLN A 99 6.67 18.66 15.83
N VAL A 100 5.82 17.94 15.10
CA VAL A 100 4.69 18.55 14.39
C VAL A 100 3.44 18.58 15.27
N GLU A 101 2.59 19.56 15.06
CA GLU A 101 1.31 19.66 15.76
C GLU A 101 0.37 18.54 15.27
N ARG A 102 -0.33 17.89 16.21
CA ARG A 102 -1.35 16.89 15.91
C ARG A 102 -2.51 17.54 15.16
N SER A 103 -2.95 16.87 14.12
CA SER A 103 -4.11 17.32 13.35
C SER A 103 -5.42 17.24 14.16
N PRO A 104 -6.43 18.05 13.81
CA PRO A 104 -7.74 17.99 14.45
C PRO A 104 -8.38 16.60 14.30
N ASP A 105 -9.22 16.21 15.26
CA ASP A 105 -9.87 14.88 15.29
C ASP A 105 -10.69 14.55 14.04
N ILE A 106 -11.12 15.56 13.28
CA ILE A 106 -11.87 15.36 12.03
C ILE A 106 -11.11 14.55 10.98
N VAL A 107 -9.77 14.54 11.00
CA VAL A 107 -8.98 13.78 10.01
C VAL A 107 -9.14 12.28 10.21
N ASP A 108 -9.47 11.81 11.42
CA ASP A 108 -9.73 10.42 11.74
C ASP A 108 -11.20 10.00 11.61
N TRP A 109 -12.08 10.95 11.31
CA TRP A 109 -13.50 10.65 11.18
C TRP A 109 -13.79 9.88 9.89
N PRO A 110 -14.66 8.86 9.96
CA PRO A 110 -15.06 8.11 8.78
C PRO A 110 -15.70 9.01 7.73
N VAL A 111 -15.19 8.97 6.50
CA VAL A 111 -15.75 9.72 5.37
C VAL A 111 -17.03 9.06 4.90
N ALA A 112 -18.10 9.88 4.70
CA ALA A 112 -19.30 9.51 3.97
C ALA A 112 -19.50 10.52 2.84
N SER A 113 -19.76 10.07 1.63
CA SER A 113 -19.89 10.92 0.44
C SER A 113 -20.70 10.21 -0.64
N ASP A 114 -21.48 10.99 -1.40
CA ASP A 114 -22.19 10.54 -2.61
C ASP A 114 -21.44 10.93 -3.90
N VAL A 115 -20.21 11.40 -3.78
CA VAL A 115 -19.36 11.70 -4.95
C VAL A 115 -19.02 10.38 -5.64
N PRO A 116 -19.25 10.27 -6.98
CA PRO A 116 -18.85 9.09 -7.74
C PRO A 116 -17.40 8.72 -7.48
N THR A 117 -17.16 7.52 -6.98
CA THR A 117 -15.83 7.07 -6.55
C THR A 117 -15.50 5.71 -7.14
N LEU A 118 -14.36 5.61 -7.81
CA LEU A 118 -13.78 4.33 -8.23
C LEU A 118 -12.69 3.92 -7.24
N ILE A 119 -12.85 2.75 -6.64
CA ILE A 119 -11.86 2.16 -5.74
C ILE A 119 -11.23 0.97 -6.46
N LEU A 120 -9.90 1.00 -6.63
CA LEU A 120 -9.13 -0.11 -7.17
C LEU A 120 -8.31 -0.74 -6.05
N SER A 121 -8.43 -2.05 -5.86
CA SER A 121 -7.74 -2.74 -4.77
C SER A 121 -7.07 -4.03 -5.24
N GLY A 122 -5.80 -4.18 -4.87
CA GLY A 122 -5.00 -5.36 -5.14
C GLY A 122 -4.94 -6.32 -3.95
N HIS A 123 -5.14 -7.61 -4.19
CA HIS A 123 -4.99 -8.62 -3.13
C HIS A 123 -3.54 -8.85 -2.72
N LEU A 124 -2.58 -8.41 -3.55
CA LEU A 124 -1.15 -8.46 -3.27
C LEU A 124 -0.61 -7.15 -2.69
N ASP A 125 -1.51 -6.19 -2.35
CA ASP A 125 -1.12 -4.90 -1.78
C ASP A 125 -0.73 -5.05 -0.29
N PRO A 126 0.53 -4.85 0.07
CA PRO A 126 0.98 -4.94 1.45
C PRO A 126 0.80 -3.63 2.24
N ILE A 127 0.40 -2.53 1.56
CA ILE A 127 0.28 -1.18 2.15
C ILE A 127 -1.16 -0.89 2.51
N THR A 128 -2.08 -1.09 1.53
CA THR A 128 -3.51 -0.81 1.67
C THR A 128 -4.33 -2.09 1.43
N PRO A 129 -4.50 -2.94 2.46
CA PRO A 129 -5.19 -4.22 2.33
C PRO A 129 -6.61 -4.08 1.81
N THR A 130 -7.05 -5.03 0.98
CA THR A 130 -8.40 -5.06 0.37
C THR A 130 -9.54 -4.92 1.39
N ALA A 131 -9.34 -5.37 2.63
CA ALA A 131 -10.32 -5.18 3.69
C ALA A 131 -10.60 -3.70 3.99
N TRP A 132 -9.64 -2.80 3.78
CA TRP A 132 -9.84 -1.36 3.95
C TRP A 132 -10.63 -0.78 2.77
N ALA A 133 -10.33 -1.20 1.55
CA ALA A 133 -11.05 -0.80 0.35
C ALA A 133 -12.54 -1.18 0.43
N ARG A 134 -12.85 -2.39 0.90
CA ARG A 134 -14.23 -2.86 1.13
C ARG A 134 -14.95 -2.02 2.16
N ARG A 135 -14.32 -1.74 3.32
CA ARG A 135 -14.89 -0.87 4.35
C ARG A 135 -15.14 0.56 3.86
N LEU A 136 -14.27 1.08 2.98
CA LEU A 136 -14.47 2.38 2.36
C LEU A 136 -15.66 2.34 1.39
N ALA A 137 -15.73 1.33 0.53
CA ALA A 137 -16.85 1.16 -0.41
C ALA A 137 -18.20 1.06 0.30
N ASP A 138 -18.26 0.39 1.46
CA ASP A 138 -19.49 0.23 2.26
C ASP A 138 -19.98 1.58 2.87
N ARG A 139 -19.12 2.58 2.96
CA ARG A 139 -19.44 3.89 3.55
C ARG A 139 -19.75 4.96 2.53
N LEU A 140 -19.28 4.82 1.32
CA LEU A 140 -19.50 5.77 0.24
C LEU A 140 -20.80 5.43 -0.50
N GLY A 141 -21.70 6.41 -0.65
CA GLY A 141 -23.02 6.23 -1.25
C GLY A 141 -22.97 5.94 -2.76
N ASP A 142 -21.91 6.40 -3.44
CA ASP A 142 -21.71 6.19 -4.88
C ASP A 142 -20.31 5.68 -5.22
N ALA A 143 -19.95 4.52 -4.64
CA ALA A 143 -18.67 3.87 -4.89
C ALA A 143 -18.79 2.63 -5.78
N VAL A 144 -17.77 2.40 -6.61
CA VAL A 144 -17.54 1.15 -7.33
C VAL A 144 -16.20 0.58 -6.89
N LEU A 145 -16.22 -0.59 -6.25
CA LEU A 145 -14.99 -1.32 -5.89
C LEU A 145 -14.67 -2.35 -6.97
N VAL A 146 -13.47 -2.28 -7.50
CA VAL A 146 -12.89 -3.26 -8.42
C VAL A 146 -11.63 -3.85 -7.80
N GLU A 147 -11.62 -5.16 -7.67
CA GLU A 147 -10.53 -5.93 -7.06
C GLU A 147 -9.77 -6.77 -8.08
N SER A 148 -8.53 -7.12 -7.80
CA SER A 148 -7.79 -8.11 -8.57
C SER A 148 -6.82 -8.89 -7.68
N GLU A 149 -6.80 -10.21 -7.86
CA GLU A 149 -5.82 -11.11 -7.22
C GLU A 149 -4.38 -10.87 -7.70
N ARG A 150 -4.22 -10.14 -8.82
CA ARG A 150 -2.93 -9.90 -9.48
C ARG A 150 -2.39 -8.50 -9.25
N TRP A 151 -3.16 -7.61 -8.67
CA TRP A 151 -2.71 -6.25 -8.40
C TRP A 151 -1.98 -6.16 -7.05
N ALA A 152 -0.88 -5.43 -7.08
CA ALA A 152 -0.18 -4.95 -5.90
C ALA A 152 -0.60 -3.50 -5.58
N HIS A 153 0.26 -2.75 -4.90
CA HIS A 153 -0.02 -1.37 -4.51
C HIS A 153 -0.12 -0.43 -5.72
N ALA A 154 -1.09 0.50 -5.65
CA ALA A 154 -1.34 1.53 -6.67
C ALA A 154 -1.42 0.99 -8.12
N PRO A 155 -2.34 0.06 -8.43
CA PRO A 155 -2.38 -0.59 -9.73
C PRO A 155 -2.59 0.39 -10.89
N SER A 156 -3.24 1.53 -10.67
CA SER A 156 -3.41 2.59 -11.66
C SER A 156 -2.11 3.21 -12.16
N MET A 157 -0.98 2.95 -11.50
CA MET A 157 0.33 3.45 -11.91
C MET A 157 1.10 2.44 -12.80
N SER A 158 0.69 1.18 -12.85
CA SER A 158 1.52 0.13 -13.45
C SER A 158 0.74 -0.93 -14.24
N ASP A 159 -0.54 -1.14 -13.95
CA ASP A 159 -1.34 -2.16 -14.60
C ASP A 159 -2.22 -1.55 -15.70
N PRO A 160 -2.09 -1.98 -16.99
CA PRO A 160 -2.85 -1.42 -18.09
C PRO A 160 -4.38 -1.56 -17.94
N CYS A 161 -4.85 -2.64 -17.29
CA CYS A 161 -6.26 -2.84 -17.02
C CYS A 161 -6.77 -1.81 -16.02
N ALA A 162 -6.04 -1.58 -14.92
CA ALA A 162 -6.38 -0.57 -13.93
C ALA A 162 -6.38 0.85 -14.54
N VAL A 163 -5.36 1.18 -15.34
CA VAL A 163 -5.29 2.46 -16.08
C VAL A 163 -6.50 2.65 -16.99
N HIS A 164 -6.88 1.59 -17.73
CA HIS A 164 -8.05 1.64 -18.59
C HIS A 164 -9.36 1.86 -17.83
N LEU A 165 -9.53 1.20 -16.68
CA LEU A 165 -10.70 1.40 -15.82
C LEU A 165 -10.78 2.83 -15.29
N VAL A 166 -9.65 3.42 -14.89
CA VAL A 166 -9.60 4.83 -14.47
C VAL A 166 -9.99 5.76 -15.61
N ALA A 167 -9.43 5.58 -16.82
CA ALA A 167 -9.75 6.40 -17.97
C ALA A 167 -11.24 6.36 -18.29
N ARG A 168 -11.84 5.19 -18.38
CA ARG A 168 -13.28 5.03 -18.64
C ARG A 168 -14.14 5.66 -17.54
N PHE A 169 -13.75 5.52 -16.28
CA PHE A 169 -14.47 6.15 -15.18
C PHE A 169 -14.43 7.68 -15.27
N LEU A 170 -13.29 8.26 -15.63
CA LEU A 170 -13.15 9.70 -15.85
C LEU A 170 -13.94 10.20 -17.07
N ASP A 171 -14.14 9.34 -18.08
CA ASP A 171 -15.00 9.61 -19.24
C ASP A 171 -16.51 9.43 -18.92
N GLY A 172 -16.87 9.17 -17.68
CA GLY A 172 -18.25 9.02 -17.20
C GLY A 172 -18.82 7.60 -17.32
N GLU A 173 -18.02 6.62 -17.70
CA GLU A 173 -18.46 5.23 -17.70
C GLU A 173 -18.34 4.64 -16.28
N ARG A 174 -19.31 3.81 -15.92
CA ARG A 174 -19.29 3.16 -14.62
C ARG A 174 -18.81 1.71 -14.75
N PRO A 175 -17.61 1.37 -14.26
CA PRO A 175 -17.16 -0.02 -14.23
C PRO A 175 -18.09 -0.92 -13.42
N LEU A 176 -18.13 -2.21 -13.74
CA LEU A 176 -18.86 -3.17 -12.94
C LEU A 176 -18.08 -3.46 -11.65
N PRO A 177 -18.77 -3.52 -10.50
CA PRO A 177 -18.13 -3.89 -9.24
C PRO A 177 -17.67 -5.35 -9.25
N GLY A 178 -16.67 -5.66 -8.44
CA GLY A 178 -16.13 -7.02 -8.27
C GLY A 178 -14.75 -7.18 -8.87
N PHE A 179 -14.44 -8.35 -9.43
CA PHE A 179 -13.12 -8.62 -9.98
C PHE A 179 -12.91 -7.93 -11.33
N ALA A 180 -11.70 -7.40 -11.51
CA ALA A 180 -11.30 -6.73 -12.75
C ALA A 180 -11.47 -7.66 -13.97
N ARG A 181 -12.12 -7.12 -15.00
CA ARG A 181 -12.35 -7.82 -16.27
C ARG A 181 -11.84 -6.91 -17.38
N CYS A 182 -10.61 -7.10 -17.76
CA CYS A 182 -9.98 -6.53 -18.94
C CYS A 182 -9.48 -7.71 -19.84
#